data_c503e11e5a80681aba64fa5cdadc08cd
#
_entry.id   c503e11e5a80681aba64fa5cdadc08cd
#
_cell.length_a   1.000
_cell.length_b   1.000
_cell.length_c   1.000
_cell.angle_alpha   90.00
_cell.angle_beta   90.00
_cell.angle_gamma   90.00
#
_symmetry.space_group_name_H-M   'P 1'
#
loop_
_entity.id
_entity.type
_entity.pdbx_description
1 polymer ?
#
loop_
_entity_poly.entity_id
_entity_poly.type
_entity_poly.pdbx_seq_one_letter_code
_entity_poly.pdbx_strand_id
1 'polypeptide(L)'
;MAQFRTDLKKKIEPFRKLKDKTAKAMFAFGGFFIIISIFLIVFFIGKEAVPLFKSYQVDSKKIFETNKEIAGSIISFYPDEYNENLLFVKKNGQLNFYNLKEKKIKYSYSIILLEGERIVSSNSYPANTNRILALGTSYGRILSFNLDYKLRYTADLDRIVAVSYTHLTLPTKA
;
A
#
# COMPACT_ATOMS: atom_id res chain seq x y z
N MET A 1 17.27 -79.65 22.77
CA MET A 1 16.57 -78.31 22.94
C MET A 1 17.55 -77.17 23.02
N ALA A 2 18.75 -77.24 23.48
CA ALA A 2 19.74 -76.16 23.57
C ALA A 2 20.22 -75.68 22.18
N GLN A 3 20.49 -76.55 21.23
CA GLN A 3 20.97 -76.26 19.88
C GLN A 3 19.93 -75.48 19.07
N PHE A 4 18.66 -75.80 19.17
CA PHE A 4 17.58 -75.06 18.45
C PHE A 4 17.43 -73.58 18.90
N ARG A 5 17.69 -73.34 20.21
CA ARG A 5 17.68 -71.92 20.71
C ARG A 5 18.90 -71.13 20.23
N THR A 6 20.05 -71.75 20.03
CA THR A 6 21.25 -71.08 19.51
C THR A 6 21.11 -70.75 18.03
N ASP A 7 20.51 -71.61 17.23
CA ASP A 7 20.29 -71.37 15.79
C ASP A 7 19.24 -70.27 15.53
N LEU A 8 18.16 -70.21 16.32
CA LEU A 8 17.19 -69.11 16.27
C LEU A 8 17.82 -67.78 16.67
N LYS A 9 18.63 -67.70 17.69
CA LYS A 9 19.39 -66.54 18.10
C LYS A 9 20.29 -66.03 16.96
N LYS A 10 21.04 -66.92 16.32
CA LYS A 10 21.97 -66.61 15.24
C LYS A 10 21.23 -66.01 13.98
N LYS A 11 20.01 -66.45 13.74
CA LYS A 11 19.19 -65.98 12.60
C LYS A 11 18.49 -64.65 12.90
N ILE A 12 18.20 -64.31 14.14
CA ILE A 12 17.48 -63.11 14.56
C ILE A 12 18.43 -61.93 14.87
N GLU A 13 19.67 -62.20 15.28
CA GLU A 13 20.66 -61.14 15.60
C GLU A 13 20.94 -60.14 14.46
N PRO A 14 21.16 -60.57 13.19
CA PRO A 14 21.44 -59.63 12.13
C PRO A 14 20.24 -58.70 11.83
N PHE A 15 19.03 -59.25 11.96
CA PHE A 15 17.81 -58.46 11.73
C PHE A 15 17.56 -57.44 12.84
N ARG A 16 17.91 -57.78 14.08
CA ARG A 16 17.83 -56.86 15.23
C ARG A 16 18.86 -55.75 15.13
N LYS A 17 20.11 -56.08 14.76
CA LYS A 17 21.18 -55.11 14.52
C LYS A 17 20.83 -54.14 13.38
N LEU A 18 20.18 -54.63 12.32
CA LEU A 18 19.74 -53.80 11.21
C LEU A 18 18.64 -52.83 11.64
N LYS A 19 17.62 -53.31 12.39
CA LYS A 19 16.57 -52.44 12.96
C LYS A 19 17.11 -51.37 13.89
N ASP A 20 18.06 -51.75 14.76
CA ASP A 20 18.70 -50.80 15.68
C ASP A 20 19.52 -49.74 14.91
N LYS A 21 20.18 -50.15 13.84
CA LYS A 21 20.96 -49.22 12.99
C LYS A 21 20.04 -48.25 12.20
N THR A 22 18.94 -48.76 11.66
CA THR A 22 17.96 -47.93 10.96
C THR A 22 17.24 -46.98 11.91
N ALA A 23 16.86 -47.45 13.11
CA ALA A 23 16.25 -46.60 14.13
C ALA A 23 17.19 -45.46 14.55
N LYS A 24 18.47 -45.76 14.84
CA LYS A 24 19.47 -44.73 15.15
C LYS A 24 19.65 -43.73 14.01
N ALA A 25 19.68 -44.19 12.77
CA ALA A 25 19.77 -43.32 11.62
C ALA A 25 18.53 -42.41 11.51
N MET A 26 17.31 -42.94 11.67
CA MET A 26 16.08 -42.17 11.67
C MET A 26 16.06 -41.08 12.74
N PHE A 27 16.47 -41.40 13.96
CA PHE A 27 16.56 -40.41 15.05
C PHE A 27 17.60 -39.33 14.75
N ALA A 28 18.76 -39.71 14.22
CA ALA A 28 19.81 -38.76 13.85
C ALA A 28 19.33 -37.83 12.72
N PHE A 29 18.67 -38.35 11.69
CA PHE A 29 18.08 -37.56 10.62
C PHE A 29 16.96 -36.66 11.15
N GLY A 30 16.06 -37.16 11.98
CA GLY A 30 15.00 -36.38 12.59
C GLY A 30 15.53 -35.20 13.40
N GLY A 31 16.55 -35.44 14.24
CA GLY A 31 17.22 -34.36 14.98
C GLY A 31 17.88 -33.33 14.08
N PHE A 32 18.55 -33.79 13.02
CA PHE A 32 19.16 -32.87 12.01
C PHE A 32 18.14 -32.00 11.29
N PHE A 33 16.99 -32.58 10.90
CA PHE A 33 15.92 -31.83 10.26
C PHE A 33 15.30 -30.75 11.17
N ILE A 34 15.19 -31.05 12.48
CA ILE A 34 14.70 -30.02 13.43
C ILE A 34 15.67 -28.86 13.49
N ILE A 35 16.98 -29.11 13.56
CA ILE A 35 17.99 -28.06 13.58
C ILE A 35 17.93 -27.21 12.29
N ILE A 36 17.86 -27.89 11.13
CA ILE A 36 17.71 -27.19 9.83
C ILE A 36 16.43 -26.33 9.80
N SER A 37 15.32 -26.87 10.28
CA SER A 37 14.04 -26.14 10.31
C SER A 37 14.15 -24.87 11.15
N ILE A 38 14.78 -24.91 12.31
CA ILE A 38 14.99 -23.73 13.14
C ILE A 38 15.88 -22.71 12.41
N PHE A 39 16.96 -23.16 11.78
CA PHE A 39 17.83 -22.28 10.99
C PHE A 39 17.09 -21.62 9.82
N LEU A 40 16.24 -22.37 9.11
CA LEU A 40 15.45 -21.83 8.01
C LEU A 40 14.44 -20.77 8.49
N ILE A 41 13.80 -21.01 9.64
CA ILE A 41 12.88 -20.02 10.22
C ILE A 41 13.63 -18.73 10.57
N VAL A 42 14.75 -18.84 11.28
CA VAL A 42 15.57 -17.67 11.64
C VAL A 42 16.09 -16.95 10.40
N PHE A 43 16.53 -17.69 9.38
CA PHE A 43 17.01 -17.14 8.12
C PHE A 43 15.89 -16.41 7.36
N PHE A 44 14.69 -17.01 7.31
CA PHE A 44 13.53 -16.40 6.64
C PHE A 44 13.11 -15.10 7.33
N ILE A 45 12.98 -15.13 8.67
CA ILE A 45 12.66 -13.92 9.45
C ILE A 45 13.75 -12.85 9.28
N GLY A 46 15.02 -13.26 9.33
CA GLY A 46 16.15 -12.36 9.11
C GLY A 46 16.10 -11.69 7.74
N LYS A 47 15.83 -12.45 6.70
CA LYS A 47 15.71 -11.93 5.33
C LYS A 47 14.61 -10.87 5.21
N GLU A 48 13.46 -11.11 5.82
CA GLU A 48 12.34 -10.15 5.82
C GLU A 48 12.63 -8.91 6.71
N ALA A 49 13.42 -9.08 7.77
CA ALA A 49 13.78 -7.99 8.66
C ALA A 49 14.90 -7.09 8.12
N VAL A 50 15.83 -7.62 7.29
CA VAL A 50 16.96 -6.84 6.72
C VAL A 50 16.51 -5.56 6.00
N PRO A 51 15.43 -5.53 5.18
CA PRO A 51 14.98 -4.29 4.55
C PRO A 51 14.60 -3.20 5.54
N LEU A 52 14.14 -3.54 6.75
CA LEU A 52 13.77 -2.57 7.79
C LEU A 52 14.97 -1.81 8.36
N PHE A 53 16.16 -2.41 8.31
CA PHE A 53 17.41 -1.78 8.75
C PHE A 53 18.13 -1.01 7.64
N LYS A 54 17.68 -1.15 6.39
CA LYS A 54 18.20 -0.34 5.29
C LYS A 54 17.59 1.03 5.37
N SER A 55 18.44 2.05 5.37
CA SER A 55 18.02 3.44 5.22
C SER A 55 17.15 3.55 3.96
N TYR A 56 15.91 4.03 4.11
CA TYR A 56 15.01 4.20 2.97
C TYR A 56 15.62 5.26 2.03
N GLN A 57 16.18 4.81 0.94
CA GLN A 57 16.57 5.69 -0.15
C GLN A 57 15.30 5.96 -0.97
N VAL A 58 14.79 7.18 -0.84
CA VAL A 58 13.74 7.67 -1.74
C VAL A 58 14.38 7.80 -3.12
N ASP A 59 14.21 6.78 -3.93
CA ASP A 59 14.57 6.87 -5.34
C ASP A 59 13.55 7.82 -5.99
N SER A 60 13.94 9.09 -6.12
CA SER A 60 13.12 10.13 -6.75
C SER A 60 13.07 9.90 -8.26
N LYS A 61 12.53 8.75 -8.67
CA LYS A 61 12.18 8.51 -10.05
C LYS A 61 11.06 9.48 -10.42
N LYS A 62 11.30 10.25 -11.47
CA LYS A 62 10.26 11.03 -12.15
C LYS A 62 9.14 10.07 -12.57
N ILE A 63 8.07 9.99 -11.75
CA ILE A 63 7.00 9.00 -11.95
C ILE A 63 6.14 9.40 -13.15
N PHE A 64 6.05 10.68 -13.44
CA PHE A 64 5.35 11.20 -14.64
C PHE A 64 5.89 12.58 -15.02
N GLU A 65 5.89 12.85 -16.31
CA GLU A 65 6.06 14.21 -16.82
C GLU A 65 4.67 14.87 -16.88
N THR A 66 4.50 15.90 -16.07
CA THR A 66 3.27 16.68 -16.10
C THR A 66 3.23 17.48 -17.41
N ASN A 67 2.18 17.33 -18.19
CA ASN A 67 1.93 18.20 -19.34
C ASN A 67 2.00 19.66 -18.91
N LYS A 68 2.55 20.54 -19.74
CA LYS A 68 2.66 21.98 -19.45
C LYS A 68 1.33 22.62 -19.03
N GLU A 69 0.20 22.10 -19.49
CA GLU A 69 -1.15 22.53 -19.10
C GLU A 69 -1.47 22.28 -17.63
N ILE A 70 -0.90 21.22 -17.02
CA ILE A 70 -1.11 20.90 -15.60
C ILE A 70 -0.13 21.68 -14.74
N ALA A 71 1.10 21.91 -15.21
CA ALA A 71 2.19 22.52 -14.45
C ALA A 71 1.98 24.00 -14.10
N GLY A 72 1.03 24.70 -14.77
CA GLY A 72 0.74 26.12 -14.50
C GLY A 72 0.09 26.32 -13.13
N SER A 73 0.80 26.97 -12.21
CA SER A 73 0.24 27.52 -10.96
C SER A 73 -0.47 26.54 -10.01
N ILE A 74 0.06 25.31 -9.88
CA ILE A 74 -0.38 24.35 -8.85
C ILE A 74 0.02 24.91 -7.48
N ILE A 75 -0.91 24.91 -6.52
CA ILE A 75 -0.66 25.24 -5.11
C ILE A 75 -0.36 23.97 -4.32
N SER A 76 -1.16 22.94 -4.55
CA SER A 76 -1.08 21.69 -3.81
C SER A 76 -1.65 20.53 -4.60
N PHE A 77 -1.32 19.33 -4.17
CA PHE A 77 -1.89 18.10 -4.69
C PHE A 77 -2.22 17.16 -3.54
N TYR A 78 -3.25 16.36 -3.73
CA TYR A 78 -3.72 15.40 -2.74
C TYR A 78 -3.99 14.06 -3.42
N PRO A 79 -3.31 12.97 -3.02
CA PRO A 79 -3.64 11.63 -3.48
C PRO A 79 -4.97 11.18 -2.87
N ASP A 80 -5.71 10.36 -3.59
CA ASP A 80 -6.85 9.64 -3.04
C ASP A 80 -6.39 8.48 -2.12
N GLU A 81 -7.32 7.86 -1.41
CA GLU A 81 -7.03 6.76 -0.48
C GLU A 81 -6.46 5.52 -1.18
N TYR A 82 -6.71 5.39 -2.46
CA TYR A 82 -6.29 4.24 -3.28
C TYR A 82 -5.05 4.51 -4.11
N ASN A 83 -4.50 5.74 -4.06
CA ASN A 83 -3.39 6.20 -4.91
C ASN A 83 -3.63 6.01 -6.42
N GLU A 84 -4.90 6.08 -6.84
CA GLU A 84 -5.28 5.97 -8.25
C GLU A 84 -5.50 7.34 -8.89
N ASN A 85 -5.92 8.33 -8.10
CA ASN A 85 -6.16 9.68 -8.58
C ASN A 85 -5.40 10.71 -7.73
N LEU A 86 -4.95 11.78 -8.39
CA LEU A 86 -4.37 12.96 -7.76
C LEU A 86 -5.28 14.15 -7.98
N LEU A 87 -5.68 14.81 -6.91
CA LEU A 87 -6.35 16.10 -6.98
C LEU A 87 -5.30 17.20 -7.03
N PHE A 88 -5.28 17.98 -8.09
CA PHE A 88 -4.48 19.21 -8.20
C PHE A 88 -5.34 20.44 -7.94
N VAL A 89 -4.86 21.32 -7.07
CA VAL A 89 -5.48 22.60 -6.77
C VAL A 89 -4.65 23.70 -7.44
N LYS A 90 -5.27 24.46 -8.35
CA LYS A 90 -4.62 25.57 -9.04
C LYS A 90 -5.01 26.93 -8.43
N LYS A 91 -4.13 27.93 -8.58
CA LYS A 91 -4.35 29.31 -8.12
C LYS A 91 -5.63 29.95 -8.67
N ASN A 92 -6.00 29.60 -9.89
CA ASN A 92 -7.21 30.13 -10.56
C ASN A 92 -8.51 29.46 -10.09
N GLY A 93 -8.47 28.61 -9.06
CA GLY A 93 -9.64 27.89 -8.56
C GLY A 93 -10.00 26.63 -9.34
N GLN A 94 -9.17 26.19 -10.29
CA GLN A 94 -9.38 24.90 -10.93
C GLN A 94 -8.95 23.73 -10.02
N LEU A 95 -9.83 22.75 -9.89
CA LEU A 95 -9.61 21.46 -9.25
C LEU A 95 -9.56 20.38 -10.32
N ASN A 96 -8.40 19.79 -10.55
CA ASN A 96 -8.21 18.78 -11.58
C ASN A 96 -7.94 17.42 -10.95
N PHE A 97 -8.76 16.44 -11.27
CA PHE A 97 -8.58 15.05 -10.86
C PHE A 97 -7.85 14.29 -11.97
N TYR A 98 -6.61 13.99 -11.70
CA TYR A 98 -5.72 13.27 -12.61
C TYR A 98 -5.67 11.79 -12.26
N ASN A 99 -5.98 10.93 -13.21
CA ASN A 99 -5.87 9.49 -13.01
C ASN A 99 -4.44 9.04 -13.33
N LEU A 100 -3.78 8.39 -12.36
CA LEU A 100 -2.39 7.94 -12.47
C LEU A 100 -2.23 6.76 -13.44
N LYS A 101 -3.23 5.88 -13.51
CA LYS A 101 -3.22 4.71 -14.39
C LYS A 101 -3.40 5.11 -15.86
N GLU A 102 -4.39 5.98 -16.12
CA GLU A 102 -4.72 6.44 -17.47
C GLU A 102 -3.86 7.63 -17.92
N LYS A 103 -3.10 8.22 -16.99
CA LYS A 103 -2.21 9.39 -17.21
C LYS A 103 -2.92 10.59 -17.85
N LYS A 104 -4.19 10.84 -17.48
CA LYS A 104 -5.00 11.94 -18.00
C LYS A 104 -5.87 12.58 -16.92
N ILE A 105 -6.30 13.82 -17.17
CA ILE A 105 -7.30 14.49 -16.34
C ILE A 105 -8.66 13.84 -16.62
N LYS A 106 -9.28 13.32 -15.58
CA LYS A 106 -10.57 12.65 -15.66
C LYS A 106 -11.73 13.61 -15.40
N TYR A 107 -11.54 14.50 -14.44
CA TYR A 107 -12.52 15.50 -14.05
C TYR A 107 -11.83 16.82 -13.79
N SER A 108 -12.47 17.93 -14.19
CA SER A 108 -12.02 19.29 -13.91
C SER A 108 -13.22 20.11 -13.42
N TYR A 109 -13.03 20.75 -12.28
CA TYR A 109 -14.03 21.61 -11.66
C TYR A 109 -13.44 23.01 -11.49
N SER A 110 -14.23 24.04 -11.72
CA SER A 110 -13.85 25.42 -11.49
C SER A 110 -14.66 25.99 -10.34
N ILE A 111 -13.95 26.49 -9.33
CA ILE A 111 -14.53 27.20 -8.22
C ILE A 111 -14.84 28.62 -8.66
N ILE A 112 -16.00 29.14 -8.29
CA ILE A 112 -16.38 30.54 -8.57
C ILE A 112 -15.62 31.44 -7.60
N LEU A 113 -14.61 32.12 -8.11
CA LEU A 113 -13.84 33.14 -7.42
C LEU A 113 -14.34 34.53 -7.82
N LEU A 114 -14.13 35.53 -6.96
CA LEU A 114 -14.38 36.92 -7.29
C LEU A 114 -13.32 37.46 -8.28
N GLU A 115 -13.60 38.55 -8.92
CA GLU A 115 -12.65 39.15 -9.85
C GLU A 115 -11.34 39.53 -9.16
N GLY A 116 -10.20 39.05 -9.69
CA GLY A 116 -8.87 39.20 -9.08
C GLY A 116 -8.57 38.30 -7.90
N GLU A 117 -9.53 37.53 -7.41
CA GLU A 117 -9.34 36.61 -6.33
C GLU A 117 -8.59 35.34 -6.79
N ARG A 118 -7.74 34.80 -5.93
CA ARG A 118 -6.99 33.57 -6.19
C ARG A 118 -6.90 32.73 -4.94
N ILE A 119 -6.71 31.42 -5.14
CA ILE A 119 -6.39 30.51 -4.06
C ILE A 119 -4.93 30.74 -3.66
N VAL A 120 -4.67 30.93 -2.36
CA VAL A 120 -3.34 31.16 -1.79
C VAL A 120 -2.89 30.04 -0.87
N SER A 121 -3.82 29.30 -0.31
CA SER A 121 -3.54 28.16 0.56
C SER A 121 -4.56 27.06 0.37
N SER A 122 -4.16 25.85 0.66
CA SER A 122 -5.07 24.70 0.68
C SER A 122 -4.62 23.69 1.72
N ASN A 123 -5.57 23.03 2.32
CA ASN A 123 -5.34 21.91 3.22
C ASN A 123 -6.43 20.86 3.03
N SER A 124 -6.09 19.61 3.27
CA SER A 124 -7.02 18.49 3.15
C SER A 124 -6.98 17.68 4.43
N TYR A 125 -8.16 17.43 4.99
CA TYR A 125 -8.33 16.69 6.22
C TYR A 125 -9.23 15.47 5.99
N PRO A 126 -8.83 14.26 6.42
CA PRO A 126 -9.69 13.08 6.36
C PRO A 126 -10.81 13.22 7.41
N ALA A 127 -12.06 13.02 6.98
CA ALA A 127 -13.23 13.05 7.85
C ALA A 127 -14.06 11.77 7.62
N ASN A 128 -13.85 10.78 8.47
CA ASN A 128 -14.48 9.45 8.37
C ASN A 128 -14.37 8.83 6.96
N THR A 129 -15.49 8.80 6.21
CA THR A 129 -15.57 8.26 4.84
C THR A 129 -15.27 9.28 3.76
N ASN A 130 -15.12 10.55 4.12
CA ASN A 130 -14.99 11.67 3.20
C ASN A 130 -13.70 12.43 3.48
N ARG A 131 -13.30 13.27 2.56
CA ARG A 131 -12.17 14.18 2.74
C ARG A 131 -12.67 15.63 2.61
N ILE A 132 -12.36 16.45 3.61
CA ILE A 132 -12.65 17.87 3.57
C ILE A 132 -11.43 18.58 2.98
N LEU A 133 -11.67 19.34 1.91
CA LEU A 133 -10.68 20.23 1.30
C LEU A 133 -11.02 21.67 1.70
N ALA A 134 -10.12 22.32 2.43
CA ALA A 134 -10.23 23.73 2.79
C ALA A 134 -9.28 24.57 1.94
N LEU A 135 -9.78 25.63 1.34
CA LEU A 135 -9.03 26.55 0.48
C LEU A 135 -9.11 27.95 1.03
N GLY A 136 -7.97 28.58 1.24
CA GLY A 136 -7.89 29.99 1.59
C GLY A 136 -7.68 30.85 0.35
N THR A 137 -8.40 31.97 0.27
CA THR A 137 -8.31 32.90 -0.87
C THR A 137 -7.53 34.15 -0.53
N SER A 138 -7.07 34.88 -1.55
CA SER A 138 -6.36 36.15 -1.38
C SER A 138 -7.23 37.25 -0.74
N TYR A 139 -8.54 37.09 -0.72
CA TYR A 139 -9.49 38.03 -0.09
C TYR A 139 -9.88 37.60 1.33
N GLY A 140 -9.18 36.62 1.91
CA GLY A 140 -9.41 36.13 3.29
C GLY A 140 -10.63 35.22 3.44
N ARG A 141 -11.25 34.79 2.32
CA ARG A 141 -12.34 33.81 2.38
C ARG A 141 -11.79 32.40 2.57
N ILE A 142 -12.53 31.57 3.29
CA ILE A 142 -12.26 30.14 3.41
C ILE A 142 -13.39 29.39 2.67
N LEU A 143 -13.00 28.60 1.68
CA LEU A 143 -13.91 27.75 0.92
C LEU A 143 -13.69 26.29 1.37
N SER A 144 -14.76 25.62 1.76
CA SER A 144 -14.70 24.22 2.18
C SER A 144 -15.48 23.34 1.23
N PHE A 145 -14.87 22.22 0.86
CA PHE A 145 -15.45 21.22 -0.05
C PHE A 145 -15.40 19.87 0.61
N ASN A 146 -16.49 19.15 0.51
CA ASN A 146 -16.52 17.75 0.90
C ASN A 146 -16.28 16.87 -0.33
N LEU A 147 -15.17 16.12 -0.32
CA LEU A 147 -14.80 15.20 -1.38
C LEU A 147 -15.24 13.79 -0.98
N ASP A 148 -16.18 13.24 -1.71
CA ASP A 148 -16.67 11.88 -1.50
C ASP A 148 -16.12 10.98 -2.63
N TYR A 149 -15.27 10.02 -2.26
CA TYR A 149 -14.69 9.05 -3.17
C TYR A 149 -15.52 7.78 -3.13
N LYS A 150 -16.29 7.52 -4.19
CA LYS A 150 -17.11 6.30 -4.31
C LYS A 150 -16.44 5.29 -5.22
N LEU A 151 -16.30 4.09 -4.71
CA LEU A 151 -15.89 2.95 -5.53
C LEU A 151 -17.07 2.50 -6.38
N ARG A 152 -16.85 2.42 -7.69
CA ARG A 152 -17.76 1.76 -8.63
C ARG A 152 -17.01 0.63 -9.31
N TYR A 153 -17.67 -0.48 -9.50
CA TYR A 153 -17.14 -1.59 -10.27
C TYR A 153 -17.84 -1.61 -11.62
N THR A 154 -17.05 -1.80 -12.68
CA THR A 154 -17.58 -2.04 -14.03
C THR A 154 -18.10 -3.48 -14.15
N ALA A 155 -18.79 -3.79 -15.26
CA ALA A 155 -19.23 -5.15 -15.56
C ALA A 155 -18.08 -6.17 -15.60
N ASP A 156 -16.86 -5.71 -15.96
CA ASP A 156 -15.64 -6.52 -15.99
C ASP A 156 -14.88 -6.55 -14.64
N LEU A 157 -15.54 -6.15 -13.55
CA LEU A 157 -14.98 -6.06 -12.19
C LEU A 157 -13.82 -5.05 -12.04
N ASP A 158 -13.61 -4.21 -13.02
CA ASP A 158 -12.64 -3.13 -12.90
C ASP A 158 -13.13 -2.06 -11.94
N ARG A 159 -12.29 -1.73 -10.97
CA ARG A 159 -12.58 -0.72 -9.97
C ARG A 159 -12.41 0.69 -10.54
N ILE A 160 -13.44 1.50 -10.43
CA ILE A 160 -13.41 2.93 -10.79
C ILE A 160 -13.68 3.75 -9.54
N VAL A 161 -12.79 4.71 -9.24
CA VAL A 161 -13.04 5.70 -8.18
C VAL A 161 -13.82 6.87 -8.79
N ALA A 162 -15.08 7.03 -8.38
CA ALA A 162 -15.89 8.17 -8.71
C ALA A 162 -15.77 9.24 -7.61
N VAL A 163 -15.65 10.49 -8.01
CA VAL A 163 -15.54 11.62 -7.07
C VAL A 163 -16.82 12.43 -7.15
N SER A 164 -17.43 12.65 -6.00
CA SER A 164 -18.54 13.60 -5.82
C SER A 164 -18.08 14.71 -4.86
N TYR A 165 -18.48 15.94 -5.08
CA TYR A 165 -18.19 17.03 -4.17
C TYR A 165 -19.44 17.82 -3.85
N THR A 166 -19.50 18.31 -2.61
CA THR A 166 -20.51 19.27 -2.16
C THR A 166 -19.80 20.53 -1.67
N HIS A 167 -20.33 21.67 -2.07
CA HIS A 167 -19.77 22.97 -1.73
C HIS A 167 -20.37 23.46 -0.40
N LEU A 168 -19.52 23.78 0.57
CA LEU A 168 -19.87 24.44 1.82
C LEU A 168 -19.06 25.74 1.90
N THR A 169 -19.69 26.89 1.71
CA THR A 169 -19.08 28.18 2.02
C THR A 169 -19.43 28.56 3.45
N LEU A 170 -18.42 28.72 4.28
CA LEU A 170 -18.58 29.42 5.55
C LEU A 170 -18.31 30.91 5.29
N PRO A 171 -19.30 31.81 5.50
CA PRO A 171 -19.02 33.23 5.46
C PRO A 171 -18.14 33.59 6.66
N THR A 172 -16.87 33.90 6.42
CA THR A 172 -16.06 34.58 7.42
C THR A 172 -16.57 36.01 7.55
N LYS A 173 -17.25 36.31 8.65
CA LYS A 173 -17.45 37.69 9.08
C LYS A 173 -16.07 38.30 9.35
N ALA A 174 -15.72 39.32 8.59
CA ALA A 174 -14.64 40.24 8.93
C ALA A 174 -15.03 41.04 10.18
#